data_65d74485e00df7bf3ba909c84c80a4b1
#
_entry.id   65d74485e00df7bf3ba909c84c80a4b1
#
_cell.length_a   1.000
_cell.length_b   1.000
_cell.length_c   1.000
_cell.angle_alpha   90.00
_cell.angle_beta   90.00
_cell.angle_gamma   90.00
#
_symmetry.space_group_name_H-M   'P 1'
#
loop_
_entity.id
_entity.type
_entity.pdbx_description
1 polymer ?
#
loop_
_entity_poly.entity_id
_entity_poly.type
_entity_poly.pdbx_seq_one_letter_code
_entity_poly.pdbx_strand_id
1 'polypeptide(L)'
;MNNPGSRAGTLLHFRVVAWAMWDCGSTGLNAIVTTFVFSVYLTSAVGQGLPGGTSPASWLGRAGAVAGLTIGVLAPVVGVWVESPHRRRVALSVLTGTAVALTCAMFLIRDDPRYLWAGLVLLAATAASSDLSSVPYNAMLRQLSTPSTAGRISGFGWASGYVGSVALLLVIYLGFMSGSGSQRGLLQLPVANGLNVRMAMLVAAAWLALLGLPLLLVAHRLPDSGAASHPSTGLLGGYRKLWTEISAEWRRDRNLVYFLVASAIFRDGLAAIFAFGAVLGV
;
A
#
# COMPACT_ATOMS: atom_id res chain seq x y z
N MET A 1 -35.93 -4.35 25.72
CA MET A 1 -34.96 -3.38 26.29
C MET A 1 -33.64 -3.55 25.56
N ASN A 2 -33.33 -2.68 24.60
CA ASN A 2 -32.06 -2.73 23.86
C ASN A 2 -30.96 -2.09 24.72
N ASN A 3 -30.01 -2.89 25.19
CA ASN A 3 -28.89 -2.45 26.02
C ASN A 3 -27.93 -1.57 25.18
N PRO A 4 -27.77 -0.25 25.47
CA PRO A 4 -26.92 0.67 24.69
C PRO A 4 -25.44 0.24 24.69
N GLY A 5 -24.96 -0.48 25.70
CA GLY A 5 -23.59 -1.00 25.75
C GLY A 5 -23.30 -2.09 24.71
N SER A 6 -24.28 -2.90 24.32
CA SER A 6 -24.10 -3.94 23.29
C SER A 6 -23.93 -3.34 21.88
N ARG A 7 -24.66 -2.26 21.57
CA ARG A 7 -24.56 -1.57 20.28
C ARG A 7 -23.21 -0.84 20.13
N ALA A 8 -22.71 -0.21 21.19
CA ALA A 8 -21.41 0.45 21.16
C ALA A 8 -20.26 -0.56 20.95
N GLY A 9 -20.30 -1.72 21.61
CA GLY A 9 -19.32 -2.80 21.41
C GLY A 9 -19.35 -3.36 19.98
N THR A 10 -20.52 -3.59 19.42
CA THR A 10 -20.69 -4.11 18.05
C THR A 10 -20.17 -3.11 17.00
N LEU A 11 -20.45 -1.82 17.18
CA LEU A 11 -19.96 -0.76 16.27
C LEU A 11 -18.42 -0.63 16.32
N LEU A 12 -17.81 -0.78 17.49
CA LEU A 12 -16.36 -0.76 17.61
C LEU A 12 -15.72 -1.98 16.92
N HIS A 13 -16.29 -3.17 17.08
CA HIS A 13 -15.83 -4.37 16.38
C HIS A 13 -15.93 -4.21 14.86
N PHE A 14 -17.02 -3.69 14.33
CA PHE A 14 -17.18 -3.46 12.89
C PHE A 14 -16.15 -2.48 12.34
N ARG A 15 -15.82 -1.40 13.07
CA ARG A 15 -14.81 -0.42 12.67
C ARG A 15 -13.41 -1.03 12.62
N VAL A 16 -13.06 -1.87 13.60
CA VAL A 16 -11.78 -2.58 13.63
C VAL A 16 -11.68 -3.57 12.47
N VAL A 17 -12.76 -4.32 12.18
CA VAL A 17 -12.80 -5.24 11.04
C VAL A 17 -12.66 -4.48 9.72
N ALA A 18 -13.40 -3.38 9.53
CA ALA A 18 -13.30 -2.55 8.33
C ALA A 18 -11.88 -1.98 8.15
N TRP A 19 -11.22 -1.60 9.25
CA TRP A 19 -9.84 -1.15 9.25
C TRP A 19 -8.87 -2.28 8.84
N ALA A 20 -9.03 -3.48 9.37
CA ALA A 20 -8.23 -4.65 9.01
C ALA A 20 -8.49 -5.13 7.56
N MET A 21 -9.72 -5.01 7.05
CA MET A 21 -10.06 -5.31 5.65
C MET A 21 -9.33 -4.40 4.67
N TRP A 22 -9.17 -3.12 4.99
CA TRP A 22 -8.40 -2.21 4.14
C TRP A 22 -6.93 -2.67 4.03
N ASP A 23 -6.33 -3.09 5.14
CA ASP A 23 -4.95 -3.62 5.15
C ASP A 23 -4.82 -4.91 4.35
N CYS A 24 -5.81 -5.80 4.49
CA CYS A 24 -5.96 -7.00 3.66
C CYS A 24 -5.96 -6.66 2.15
N GLY A 25 -6.68 -5.62 1.76
CA GLY A 25 -6.73 -5.13 0.38
C GLY A 25 -5.41 -4.54 -0.09
N SER A 26 -4.83 -3.64 0.69
CA SER A 26 -3.62 -2.88 0.35
C SER A 26 -2.37 -3.78 0.30
N THR A 27 -2.18 -4.64 1.30
CA THR A 27 -1.04 -5.58 1.33
C THR A 27 -1.14 -6.60 0.19
N GLY A 28 -2.36 -7.08 -0.12
CA GLY A 28 -2.60 -7.97 -1.26
C GLY A 28 -2.25 -7.30 -2.59
N LEU A 29 -2.71 -6.07 -2.82
CA LEU A 29 -2.38 -5.31 -4.02
C LEU A 29 -0.86 -5.11 -4.16
N ASN A 30 -0.17 -4.72 -3.08
CA ASN A 30 1.28 -4.56 -3.11
C ASN A 30 2.01 -5.85 -3.46
N ALA A 31 1.59 -7.00 -2.91
CA ALA A 31 2.18 -8.29 -3.26
C ALA A 31 2.06 -8.60 -4.75
N ILE A 32 0.92 -8.29 -5.38
CA ILE A 32 0.70 -8.54 -6.81
C ILE A 32 1.46 -7.54 -7.68
N VAL A 33 1.38 -6.25 -7.36
CA VAL A 33 1.92 -5.19 -8.22
C VAL A 33 3.42 -5.05 -8.06
N THR A 34 3.90 -4.92 -6.83
CA THR A 34 5.31 -4.56 -6.61
C THR A 34 6.24 -5.77 -6.47
N THR A 35 5.70 -6.92 -6.04
CA THR A 35 6.57 -8.05 -5.68
C THR A 35 6.50 -9.20 -6.70
N PHE A 36 5.33 -9.80 -6.95
CA PHE A 36 5.28 -11.12 -7.56
C PHE A 36 4.78 -11.19 -9.01
N VAL A 37 3.93 -10.27 -9.45
CA VAL A 37 3.27 -10.43 -10.75
C VAL A 37 3.63 -9.32 -11.72
N PHE A 38 3.26 -8.06 -11.44
CA PHE A 38 3.47 -6.98 -12.41
C PHE A 38 4.93 -6.57 -12.55
N SER A 39 5.69 -6.50 -11.45
CA SER A 39 7.14 -6.24 -11.47
C SER A 39 7.90 -7.31 -12.28
N VAL A 40 7.55 -8.58 -12.07
CA VAL A 40 8.13 -9.70 -12.84
C VAL A 40 7.72 -9.62 -14.31
N TYR A 41 6.46 -9.33 -14.60
CA TYR A 41 5.99 -9.13 -15.97
C TYR A 41 6.73 -8.02 -16.69
N LEU A 42 6.97 -6.89 -16.05
CA LEU A 42 7.73 -5.77 -16.62
C LEU A 42 9.18 -6.16 -16.92
N THR A 43 9.80 -6.98 -16.08
CA THR A 43 11.22 -7.34 -16.26
C THR A 43 11.44 -8.55 -17.15
N SER A 44 10.55 -9.54 -17.12
CA SER A 44 10.72 -10.81 -17.84
C SER A 44 10.03 -10.86 -19.21
N ALA A 45 8.99 -10.06 -19.43
CA ALA A 45 8.24 -10.03 -20.69
C ALA A 45 8.37 -8.67 -21.40
N VAL A 46 7.78 -7.62 -20.81
CA VAL A 46 7.73 -6.28 -21.43
C VAL A 46 9.12 -5.70 -21.69
N GLY A 47 10.07 -5.91 -20.79
CA GLY A 47 11.44 -5.38 -20.90
C GLY A 47 12.38 -6.20 -21.76
N GLN A 48 11.95 -7.32 -22.33
CA GLN A 48 12.82 -8.12 -23.19
C GLN A 48 13.10 -7.42 -24.53
N GLY A 49 14.34 -7.47 -24.96
CA GLY A 49 14.74 -6.87 -26.25
C GLY A 49 14.94 -5.37 -26.25
N LEU A 50 15.08 -4.73 -25.09
CA LEU A 50 15.42 -3.31 -25.01
C LEU A 50 16.79 -3.04 -25.63
N PRO A 51 16.89 -2.11 -26.60
CA PRO A 51 18.20 -1.67 -27.08
C PRO A 51 18.90 -0.85 -25.99
N GLY A 52 20.19 -1.14 -25.71
CA GLY A 52 20.99 -0.25 -24.87
C GLY A 52 21.63 -0.83 -23.62
N GLY A 53 21.71 -2.14 -23.43
CA GLY A 53 22.60 -2.77 -22.42
C GLY A 53 22.17 -2.64 -20.93
N THR A 54 21.20 -1.81 -20.59
CA THR A 54 20.71 -1.70 -19.21
C THR A 54 19.58 -2.71 -18.98
N SER A 55 19.73 -3.56 -17.94
CA SER A 55 18.74 -4.58 -17.65
C SER A 55 17.38 -3.99 -17.22
N PRO A 56 16.26 -4.61 -17.57
CA PRO A 56 14.93 -4.19 -17.11
C PRO A 56 14.82 -4.14 -15.58
N ALA A 57 15.51 -5.04 -14.85
CA ALA A 57 15.57 -5.02 -13.40
C ALA A 57 16.24 -3.75 -12.84
N SER A 58 17.27 -3.22 -13.53
CA SER A 58 17.89 -1.94 -13.14
C SER A 58 16.91 -0.75 -13.29
N TRP A 59 16.08 -0.77 -14.32
CA TRP A 59 15.05 0.25 -14.50
C TRP A 59 13.93 0.12 -13.45
N LEU A 60 13.55 -1.10 -13.10
CA LEU A 60 12.62 -1.36 -11.99
C LEU A 60 13.18 -0.80 -10.68
N GLY A 61 14.47 -1.05 -10.39
CA GLY A 61 15.14 -0.51 -9.20
C GLY A 61 15.14 1.02 -9.16
N ARG A 62 15.42 1.67 -10.31
CA ARG A 62 15.34 3.14 -10.42
C ARG A 62 13.94 3.68 -10.22
N ALA A 63 12.91 3.02 -10.77
CA ALA A 63 11.51 3.37 -10.55
C ALA A 63 11.12 3.24 -9.07
N GLY A 64 11.55 2.16 -8.41
CA GLY A 64 11.39 1.96 -6.97
C GLY A 64 12.10 3.04 -6.13
N ALA A 65 13.31 3.44 -6.51
CA ALA A 65 14.03 4.52 -5.85
C ALA A 65 13.30 5.87 -5.97
N VAL A 66 12.76 6.19 -7.15
CA VAL A 66 11.93 7.40 -7.36
C VAL A 66 10.67 7.35 -6.51
N ALA A 67 9.98 6.20 -6.46
CA ALA A 67 8.82 6.02 -5.59
C ALA A 67 9.19 6.23 -4.11
N GLY A 68 10.27 5.59 -3.62
CA GLY A 68 10.76 5.71 -2.25
C GLY A 68 11.15 7.15 -1.88
N LEU A 69 11.84 7.87 -2.77
CA LEU A 69 12.15 9.28 -2.57
C LEU A 69 10.87 10.14 -2.50
N THR A 70 9.90 9.87 -3.38
CA THR A 70 8.62 10.57 -3.37
C THR A 70 7.89 10.36 -2.04
N ILE A 71 7.85 9.11 -1.55
CA ILE A 71 7.27 8.77 -0.24
C ILE A 71 8.04 9.49 0.88
N GLY A 72 9.38 9.40 0.89
CA GLY A 72 10.22 10.04 1.90
C GLY A 72 10.01 11.55 2.00
N VAL A 73 9.79 12.22 0.85
CA VAL A 73 9.51 13.66 0.79
C VAL A 73 8.06 13.97 1.18
N LEU A 74 7.08 13.18 0.77
CA LEU A 74 5.67 13.51 0.99
C LEU A 74 5.11 12.99 2.31
N ALA A 75 5.62 11.87 2.85
CA ALA A 75 5.06 11.26 4.05
C ALA A 75 5.05 12.18 5.29
N PRO A 76 6.10 12.98 5.60
CA PRO A 76 6.05 13.92 6.72
C PRO A 76 4.97 14.99 6.55
N VAL A 77 4.78 15.46 5.32
CA VAL A 77 3.78 16.49 5.00
C VAL A 77 2.38 15.91 5.10
N VAL A 78 2.16 14.74 4.53
CA VAL A 78 0.89 14.01 4.65
C VAL A 78 0.62 13.72 6.12
N GLY A 79 1.62 13.30 6.91
CA GLY A 79 1.50 13.05 8.34
C GLY A 79 0.94 14.24 9.13
N VAL A 80 1.50 15.42 8.91
CA VAL A 80 1.01 16.67 9.54
C VAL A 80 -0.36 17.05 8.99
N TRP A 81 -0.59 16.89 7.70
CA TRP A 81 -1.87 17.25 7.08
C TRP A 81 -3.04 16.39 7.57
N VAL A 82 -2.80 15.09 7.83
CA VAL A 82 -3.84 14.14 8.28
C VAL A 82 -4.10 14.14 9.80
N GLU A 83 -3.52 15.08 10.57
CA GLU A 83 -3.86 15.27 11.98
C GLU A 83 -5.36 15.55 12.16
N SER A 84 -5.95 16.34 11.24
CA SER A 84 -7.40 16.58 11.21
C SER A 84 -8.16 15.34 10.73
N PRO A 85 -9.23 14.89 11.43
CA PRO A 85 -10.03 13.72 11.06
C PRO A 85 -10.63 13.81 9.65
N HIS A 86 -11.09 15.00 9.24
CA HIS A 86 -11.64 15.21 7.90
C HIS A 86 -10.57 15.02 6.82
N ARG A 87 -9.40 15.65 6.97
CA ARG A 87 -8.29 15.55 6.03
C ARG A 87 -7.74 14.13 5.93
N ARG A 88 -7.71 13.40 7.06
CA ARG A 88 -7.32 11.99 7.12
C ARG A 88 -8.21 11.12 6.24
N ARG A 89 -9.53 11.31 6.33
CA ARG A 89 -10.50 10.60 5.48
C ARG A 89 -10.32 10.91 4.01
N VAL A 90 -10.18 12.20 3.68
CA VAL A 90 -9.96 12.64 2.29
C VAL A 90 -8.66 12.05 1.76
N ALA A 91 -7.54 12.14 2.52
CA ALA A 91 -6.26 11.57 2.13
C ALA A 91 -6.37 10.06 1.85
N LEU A 92 -6.97 9.31 2.79
CA LEU A 92 -7.14 7.87 2.63
C LEU A 92 -7.96 7.55 1.38
N SER A 93 -9.09 8.23 1.17
CA SER A 93 -9.96 7.99 0.03
C SER A 93 -9.28 8.32 -1.30
N VAL A 94 -8.61 9.47 -1.39
CA VAL A 94 -7.93 9.92 -2.61
C VAL A 94 -6.76 8.98 -2.93
N LEU A 95 -5.89 8.70 -1.96
CA LEU A 95 -4.71 7.86 -2.20
C LEU A 95 -5.09 6.41 -2.52
N THR A 96 -6.06 5.83 -1.80
CA THR A 96 -6.58 4.49 -2.12
C THR A 96 -7.25 4.47 -3.49
N GLY A 97 -8.08 5.45 -3.82
CA GLY A 97 -8.73 5.56 -5.13
C GLY A 97 -7.71 5.73 -6.26
N THR A 98 -6.65 6.52 -6.03
CA THR A 98 -5.53 6.67 -6.98
C THR A 98 -4.80 5.34 -7.19
N ALA A 99 -4.47 4.61 -6.13
CA ALA A 99 -3.83 3.30 -6.24
C ALA A 99 -4.70 2.31 -7.05
N VAL A 100 -6.01 2.28 -6.79
CA VAL A 100 -6.97 1.45 -7.56
C VAL A 100 -6.98 1.86 -9.04
N ALA A 101 -7.11 3.15 -9.33
CA ALA A 101 -7.16 3.66 -10.70
C ALA A 101 -5.87 3.37 -11.49
N LEU A 102 -4.70 3.59 -10.87
CA LEU A 102 -3.40 3.28 -11.47
C LEU A 102 -3.23 1.78 -11.73
N THR A 103 -3.67 0.93 -10.79
CA THR A 103 -3.64 -0.53 -10.96
C THR A 103 -4.57 -0.97 -12.08
N CYS A 104 -5.77 -0.37 -12.21
CA CYS A 104 -6.63 -0.60 -13.37
C CYS A 104 -5.95 -0.18 -14.68
N ALA A 105 -5.24 0.95 -14.69
CA ALA A 105 -4.52 1.42 -15.88
C ALA A 105 -3.39 0.47 -16.31
N MET A 106 -2.84 -0.36 -15.42
CA MET A 106 -1.87 -1.40 -15.77
C MET A 106 -2.43 -2.44 -16.76
N PHE A 107 -3.75 -2.57 -16.85
CA PHE A 107 -4.40 -3.37 -17.89
C PHE A 107 -4.01 -2.94 -19.31
N LEU A 108 -3.61 -1.69 -19.53
CA LEU A 108 -3.21 -1.15 -20.83
C LEU A 108 -1.79 -1.58 -21.23
N ILE A 109 -0.98 -2.07 -20.31
CA ILE A 109 0.42 -2.46 -20.56
C ILE A 109 0.46 -3.83 -21.25
N ARG A 110 0.88 -3.82 -22.50
CA ARG A 110 1.03 -5.03 -23.32
C ARG A 110 2.46 -5.57 -23.26
N ASP A 111 2.65 -6.78 -23.70
CA ASP A 111 3.94 -7.44 -23.85
C ASP A 111 4.68 -6.89 -25.09
N ASP A 112 5.17 -5.65 -24.94
CA ASP A 112 5.93 -4.92 -25.97
C ASP A 112 6.85 -3.92 -25.23
N PRO A 113 8.15 -3.82 -25.59
CA PRO A 113 9.11 -2.91 -24.96
C PRO A 113 8.68 -1.44 -24.92
N ARG A 114 7.82 -1.00 -25.85
CA ARG A 114 7.28 0.37 -25.88
C ARG A 114 6.48 0.73 -24.62
N TYR A 115 5.90 -0.27 -23.95
CA TYR A 115 5.10 -0.05 -22.76
C TYR A 115 5.92 -0.05 -21.46
N LEU A 116 7.24 -0.39 -21.50
CA LEU A 116 8.04 -0.50 -20.29
C LEU A 116 8.02 0.77 -19.44
N TRP A 117 8.25 1.93 -20.06
CA TRP A 117 8.27 3.21 -19.34
C TRP A 117 6.92 3.55 -18.71
N ALA A 118 5.84 3.33 -19.43
CA ALA A 118 4.50 3.53 -18.90
C ALA A 118 4.22 2.55 -17.75
N GLY A 119 4.63 1.28 -17.88
CA GLY A 119 4.52 0.28 -16.82
C GLY A 119 5.31 0.63 -15.56
N LEU A 120 6.55 1.10 -15.71
CA LEU A 120 7.39 1.54 -14.59
C LEU A 120 6.80 2.77 -13.87
N VAL A 121 6.27 3.73 -14.62
CA VAL A 121 5.60 4.92 -14.03
C VAL A 121 4.35 4.51 -13.28
N LEU A 122 3.50 3.64 -13.86
CA LEU A 122 2.30 3.13 -13.20
C LEU A 122 2.66 2.36 -11.92
N LEU A 123 3.68 1.50 -11.97
CA LEU A 123 4.16 0.75 -10.79
C LEU A 123 4.65 1.70 -9.69
N ALA A 124 5.54 2.64 -10.03
CA ALA A 124 6.09 3.59 -9.08
C ALA A 124 5.01 4.49 -8.45
N ALA A 125 4.07 4.98 -9.27
CA ALA A 125 2.96 5.81 -8.80
C ALA A 125 1.98 5.01 -7.92
N THR A 126 1.69 3.74 -8.26
CA THR A 126 0.86 2.86 -7.44
C THR A 126 1.53 2.56 -6.09
N ALA A 127 2.82 2.21 -6.10
CA ALA A 127 3.58 1.98 -4.88
C ALA A 127 3.57 3.23 -4.00
N ALA A 128 3.89 4.40 -4.55
CA ALA A 128 3.88 5.65 -3.79
C ALA A 128 2.49 5.98 -3.22
N SER A 129 1.42 5.81 -4.00
CA SER A 129 0.05 6.07 -3.54
C SER A 129 -0.39 5.10 -2.45
N SER A 130 -0.06 3.82 -2.58
CA SER A 130 -0.36 2.78 -1.60
C SER A 130 0.38 3.03 -0.29
N ASP A 131 1.68 3.30 -0.34
CA ASP A 131 2.49 3.53 0.85
C ASP A 131 2.11 4.84 1.56
N LEU A 132 1.86 5.92 0.81
CA LEU A 132 1.36 7.17 1.39
C LEU A 132 -0.02 7.00 2.04
N SER A 133 -0.88 6.11 1.53
CA SER A 133 -2.18 5.83 2.13
C SER A 133 -2.08 5.14 3.48
N SER A 134 -0.96 4.48 3.77
CA SER A 134 -0.67 3.89 5.09
C SER A 134 -0.55 4.95 6.20
N VAL A 135 -0.20 6.20 5.87
CA VAL A 135 -0.08 7.30 6.84
C VAL A 135 -1.43 7.64 7.48
N PRO A 136 -2.48 8.03 6.71
CA PRO A 136 -3.81 8.24 7.27
C PRO A 136 -4.41 6.96 7.88
N TYR A 137 -4.15 5.78 7.30
CA TYR A 137 -4.60 4.50 7.81
C TYR A 137 -4.07 4.24 9.23
N ASN A 138 -2.76 4.32 9.45
CA ASN A 138 -2.13 4.11 10.75
C ASN A 138 -2.55 5.17 11.77
N ALA A 139 -2.78 6.42 11.34
CA ALA A 139 -3.27 7.48 12.21
C ALA A 139 -4.69 7.19 12.78
N MET A 140 -5.49 6.35 12.11
CA MET A 140 -6.81 5.93 12.60
C MET A 140 -6.73 4.94 13.77
N LEU A 141 -5.62 4.23 13.94
CA LEU A 141 -5.46 3.27 15.03
C LEU A 141 -5.70 3.91 16.41
N ARG A 142 -5.27 5.17 16.60
CA ARG A 142 -5.51 5.91 17.84
C ARG A 142 -7.00 6.15 18.15
N GLN A 143 -7.86 6.14 17.15
CA GLN A 143 -9.32 6.31 17.31
C GLN A 143 -10.04 4.96 17.52
N LEU A 144 -9.40 3.86 17.13
CA LEU A 144 -9.95 2.51 17.19
C LEU A 144 -9.47 1.72 18.40
N SER A 145 -8.43 2.22 19.10
CA SER A 145 -7.77 1.50 20.18
C SER A 145 -7.59 2.35 21.43
N THR A 146 -7.42 1.66 22.55
CA THR A 146 -6.89 2.23 23.81
C THR A 146 -5.44 1.78 23.97
N PRO A 147 -4.64 2.40 24.87
CA PRO A 147 -3.27 1.95 25.14
C PRO A 147 -3.16 0.45 25.43
N SER A 148 -4.17 -0.14 26.10
CA SER A 148 -4.20 -1.57 26.43
C SER A 148 -4.60 -2.48 25.26
N THR A 149 -5.29 -1.98 24.25
CA THR A 149 -5.79 -2.77 23.09
C THR A 149 -5.04 -2.50 21.80
N ALA A 150 -4.22 -1.45 21.74
CA ALA A 150 -3.54 -1.00 20.52
C ALA A 150 -2.69 -2.10 19.88
N GLY A 151 -1.90 -2.83 20.67
CA GLY A 151 -1.08 -3.94 20.17
C GLY A 151 -1.91 -5.08 19.57
N ARG A 152 -3.03 -5.44 20.19
CA ARG A 152 -3.92 -6.49 19.67
C ARG A 152 -4.60 -6.08 18.36
N ILE A 153 -5.09 -4.84 18.28
CA ILE A 153 -5.77 -4.33 17.09
C ILE A 153 -4.75 -4.16 15.94
N SER A 154 -3.57 -3.62 16.23
CA SER A 154 -2.48 -3.52 15.25
C SER A 154 -2.05 -4.90 14.74
N GLY A 155 -1.82 -5.86 15.64
CA GLY A 155 -1.47 -7.24 15.26
C GLY A 155 -2.55 -7.91 14.42
N PHE A 156 -3.83 -7.68 14.71
CA PHE A 156 -4.95 -8.18 13.91
C PHE A 156 -4.94 -7.58 12.49
N GLY A 157 -4.70 -6.26 12.34
CA GLY A 157 -4.55 -5.61 11.03
C GLY A 157 -3.43 -6.25 10.22
N TRP A 158 -2.23 -6.34 10.78
CA TRP A 158 -1.08 -6.96 10.10
C TRP A 158 -1.33 -8.40 9.69
N ALA A 159 -1.91 -9.23 10.60
CA ALA A 159 -2.28 -10.60 10.28
C ALA A 159 -3.28 -10.66 9.12
N SER A 160 -4.29 -9.78 9.11
CA SER A 160 -5.27 -9.67 8.03
C SER A 160 -4.60 -9.28 6.70
N GLY A 161 -3.63 -8.37 6.72
CA GLY A 161 -2.83 -7.98 5.56
C GLY A 161 -2.10 -9.17 4.94
N TYR A 162 -1.37 -9.94 5.75
CA TYR A 162 -0.66 -11.13 5.27
C TYR A 162 -1.61 -12.22 4.75
N VAL A 163 -2.69 -12.51 5.48
CA VAL A 163 -3.71 -13.46 5.01
C VAL A 163 -4.31 -13.02 3.68
N GLY A 164 -4.62 -11.72 3.56
CA GLY A 164 -5.14 -11.13 2.32
C GLY A 164 -4.18 -11.23 1.16
N SER A 165 -2.89 -10.99 1.38
CA SER A 165 -1.87 -11.10 0.33
C SER A 165 -1.72 -12.54 -0.16
N VAL A 166 -1.68 -13.51 0.74
CA VAL A 166 -1.62 -14.94 0.38
C VAL A 166 -2.90 -15.36 -0.35
N ALA A 167 -4.07 -14.95 0.13
CA ALA A 167 -5.34 -15.27 -0.52
C ALA A 167 -5.40 -14.71 -1.95
N LEU A 168 -5.04 -13.43 -2.14
CA LEU A 168 -5.02 -12.82 -3.47
C LEU A 168 -3.97 -13.45 -4.38
N LEU A 169 -2.78 -13.77 -3.88
CA LEU A 169 -1.75 -14.49 -4.63
C LEU A 169 -2.25 -15.84 -5.11
N LEU A 170 -2.93 -16.60 -4.24
CA LEU A 170 -3.53 -17.89 -4.63
C LEU A 170 -4.62 -17.72 -5.68
N VAL A 171 -5.51 -16.74 -5.52
CA VAL A 171 -6.55 -16.45 -6.53
C VAL A 171 -5.93 -16.11 -7.87
N ILE A 172 -4.90 -15.25 -7.90
CA ILE A 172 -4.24 -14.86 -9.15
C ILE A 172 -3.41 -16.00 -9.71
N TYR A 173 -2.67 -16.74 -8.90
CA TYR A 173 -1.89 -17.86 -9.36
C TYR A 173 -2.78 -18.95 -9.99
N LEU A 174 -3.80 -19.40 -9.26
CA LEU A 174 -4.69 -20.46 -9.75
C LEU A 174 -5.56 -19.99 -10.91
N GLY A 175 -6.10 -18.78 -10.83
CA GLY A 175 -7.00 -18.23 -11.85
C GLY A 175 -6.32 -17.83 -13.14
N PHE A 176 -5.08 -17.29 -13.09
CA PHE A 176 -4.49 -16.57 -14.22
C PHE A 176 -3.08 -17.05 -14.63
N MET A 177 -2.30 -17.67 -13.71
CA MET A 177 -0.88 -17.93 -13.95
C MET A 177 -0.53 -19.41 -14.06
N SER A 178 -1.27 -20.29 -13.38
CA SER A 178 -0.97 -21.72 -13.30
C SER A 178 -1.04 -22.41 -14.67
N GLY A 179 -0.33 -23.53 -14.81
CA GLY A 179 -0.31 -24.34 -16.05
C GLY A 179 0.80 -23.92 -17.01
N SER A 180 0.85 -24.58 -18.18
CA SER A 180 1.84 -24.39 -19.24
C SER A 180 1.14 -24.27 -20.61
N GLY A 181 1.79 -23.61 -21.57
CA GLY A 181 1.27 -23.44 -22.93
C GLY A 181 0.77 -22.03 -23.23
N SER A 182 -0.08 -21.91 -24.24
CA SER A 182 -0.60 -20.63 -24.74
C SER A 182 -1.75 -20.06 -23.92
N GLN A 183 -2.32 -20.85 -23.01
CA GLN A 183 -3.37 -20.44 -22.08
C GLN A 183 -2.94 -20.76 -20.65
N ARG A 184 -3.31 -19.89 -19.71
CA ARG A 184 -2.91 -19.97 -18.31
C ARG A 184 -4.11 -19.86 -17.37
N GLY A 185 -3.92 -20.46 -16.18
CA GLY A 185 -4.89 -20.45 -15.11
C GLY A 185 -6.13 -21.30 -15.36
N LEU A 186 -6.95 -21.42 -14.34
CA LEU A 186 -8.27 -22.06 -14.43
C LEU A 186 -9.20 -21.35 -15.43
N LEU A 187 -8.98 -20.04 -15.63
CA LEU A 187 -9.76 -19.24 -16.57
C LEU A 187 -9.32 -19.40 -18.03
N GLN A 188 -8.29 -20.22 -18.31
CA GLN A 188 -7.76 -20.49 -19.64
C GLN A 188 -7.48 -19.23 -20.47
N LEU A 189 -6.90 -18.19 -19.81
CA LEU A 189 -6.63 -16.92 -20.47
C LEU A 189 -5.41 -17.01 -21.40
N PRO A 190 -5.47 -16.41 -22.60
CA PRO A 190 -4.33 -16.36 -23.52
C PRO A 190 -3.16 -15.62 -22.89
N VAL A 191 -1.95 -16.13 -23.07
CA VAL A 191 -0.71 -15.47 -22.69
C VAL A 191 -0.37 -14.35 -23.68
N ALA A 192 -0.91 -14.42 -24.91
CA ALA A 192 -0.67 -13.44 -25.95
C ALA A 192 -0.92 -12.00 -25.46
N ASN A 193 0.03 -11.10 -25.73
CA ASN A 193 0.03 -9.71 -25.26
C ASN A 193 -0.09 -9.55 -23.74
N GLY A 194 0.29 -10.56 -22.95
CA GLY A 194 0.22 -10.53 -21.49
C GLY A 194 -1.20 -10.45 -20.92
N LEU A 195 -2.22 -10.95 -21.66
CA LEU A 195 -3.63 -10.76 -21.27
C LEU A 195 -3.94 -11.35 -19.89
N ASN A 196 -3.38 -12.52 -19.56
CA ASN A 196 -3.54 -13.14 -18.25
C ASN A 196 -3.03 -12.23 -17.11
N VAL A 197 -1.86 -11.59 -17.26
CA VAL A 197 -1.31 -10.65 -16.27
C VAL A 197 -2.16 -9.38 -16.18
N ARG A 198 -2.56 -8.84 -17.34
CA ARG A 198 -3.37 -7.63 -17.44
C ARG A 198 -4.73 -7.81 -16.75
N MET A 199 -5.38 -8.95 -16.94
CA MET A 199 -6.63 -9.28 -16.23
C MET A 199 -6.40 -9.46 -14.72
N ALA A 200 -5.27 -10.04 -14.31
CA ALA A 200 -4.89 -10.15 -12.91
C ALA A 200 -4.76 -8.77 -12.23
N MET A 201 -4.31 -7.73 -12.95
CA MET A 201 -4.26 -6.35 -12.41
C MET A 201 -5.66 -5.80 -12.11
N LEU A 202 -6.66 -6.08 -12.95
CA LEU A 202 -8.04 -5.69 -12.67
C LEU A 202 -8.60 -6.39 -11.42
N VAL A 203 -8.26 -7.67 -11.22
CA VAL A 203 -8.65 -8.41 -10.02
C VAL A 203 -7.97 -7.82 -8.77
N ALA A 204 -6.69 -7.48 -8.85
CA ALA A 204 -5.98 -6.85 -7.75
C ALA A 204 -6.56 -5.46 -7.40
N ALA A 205 -6.91 -4.67 -8.41
CA ALA A 205 -7.58 -3.38 -8.22
C ALA A 205 -8.96 -3.54 -7.56
N ALA A 206 -9.77 -4.49 -8.05
CA ALA A 206 -11.07 -4.81 -7.47
C ALA A 206 -10.95 -5.32 -6.03
N TRP A 207 -9.92 -6.11 -5.72
CA TRP A 207 -9.63 -6.58 -4.37
C TRP A 207 -9.44 -5.43 -3.39
N LEU A 208 -8.56 -4.46 -3.71
CA LEU A 208 -8.37 -3.28 -2.87
C LEU A 208 -9.64 -2.42 -2.81
N ALA A 209 -10.33 -2.22 -3.92
CA ALA A 209 -11.55 -1.42 -3.96
C ALA A 209 -12.65 -2.01 -3.05
N LEU A 210 -12.90 -3.32 -3.15
CA LEU A 210 -13.94 -4.01 -2.37
C LEU A 210 -13.59 -4.07 -0.88
N LEU A 211 -12.36 -4.43 -0.53
CA LEU A 211 -11.94 -4.55 0.86
C LEU A 211 -11.64 -3.20 1.51
N GLY A 212 -11.28 -2.19 0.74
CA GLY A 212 -11.09 -0.82 1.23
C GLY A 212 -12.39 -0.07 1.46
N LEU A 213 -13.43 -0.36 0.67
CA LEU A 213 -14.70 0.35 0.72
C LEU A 213 -15.34 0.42 2.11
N PRO A 214 -15.41 -0.65 2.93
CA PRO A 214 -15.98 -0.58 4.27
C PRO A 214 -15.32 0.47 5.17
N LEU A 215 -13.97 0.56 5.13
CA LEU A 215 -13.26 1.57 5.90
C LEU A 215 -13.57 2.99 5.40
N LEU A 216 -13.58 3.20 4.09
CA LEU A 216 -13.89 4.51 3.49
C LEU A 216 -15.30 4.97 3.86
N LEU A 217 -16.28 4.06 3.90
CA LEU A 217 -17.65 4.34 4.30
C LEU A 217 -17.81 4.62 5.81
N VAL A 218 -17.01 3.95 6.65
CA VAL A 218 -17.09 4.09 8.11
C VAL A 218 -16.23 5.26 8.63
N ALA A 219 -15.22 5.65 7.88
CA ALA A 219 -14.27 6.68 8.30
C ALA A 219 -14.95 8.02 8.69
N HIS A 220 -16.11 8.38 8.09
CA HIS A 220 -16.82 9.60 8.49
C HIS A 220 -17.65 9.47 9.77
N ARG A 221 -17.78 8.27 10.33
CA ARG A 221 -18.45 8.02 11.60
C ARG A 221 -17.48 7.86 12.77
N LEU A 222 -16.17 8.02 12.51
CA LEU A 222 -15.17 7.98 13.57
C LEU A 222 -15.25 9.29 14.38
N PRO A 223 -15.20 9.21 15.73
CA PRO A 223 -15.24 10.40 16.58
C PRO A 223 -14.05 11.32 16.29
N ASP A 224 -14.31 12.62 16.33
CA ASP A 224 -13.24 13.60 16.29
C ASP A 224 -12.46 13.53 17.61
N SER A 225 -11.23 13.09 17.55
CA SER A 225 -10.35 13.04 18.71
C SER A 225 -9.82 14.44 19.02
N GLY A 226 -10.66 15.40 19.38
CA GLY A 226 -10.34 16.70 19.98
C GLY A 226 -8.99 17.40 19.68
N ALA A 227 -8.25 16.90 18.69
CA ALA A 227 -6.98 17.50 18.27
C ALA A 227 -7.28 18.84 17.60
N ALA A 228 -6.82 19.91 18.23
CA ALA A 228 -6.91 21.27 17.71
C ALA A 228 -6.42 21.28 16.26
N SER A 229 -7.30 21.80 15.37
CA SER A 229 -6.96 21.99 13.96
C SER A 229 -5.83 22.99 13.87
N HIS A 230 -4.59 22.53 13.75
CA HIS A 230 -3.51 23.43 13.42
C HIS A 230 -3.70 23.92 11.97
N PRO A 231 -3.44 25.22 11.70
CA PRO A 231 -3.49 25.77 10.36
C PRO A 231 -2.59 24.95 9.44
N SER A 232 -3.01 24.79 8.17
CA SER A 232 -2.28 24.02 7.16
C SER A 232 -0.86 24.60 7.01
N THR A 233 0.10 23.96 7.65
CA THR A 233 1.51 24.25 7.43
C THR A 233 1.89 23.66 6.08
N GLY A 234 2.46 24.48 5.17
CA GLY A 234 3.01 24.00 3.89
C GLY A 234 4.13 22.97 4.09
N LEU A 235 4.71 22.47 2.99
CA LEU A 235 5.79 21.47 2.99
C LEU A 235 6.87 21.77 4.06
N LEU A 236 7.40 22.99 4.07
CA LEU A 236 8.43 23.43 5.03
C LEU A 236 7.95 23.39 6.49
N GLY A 237 6.68 23.71 6.74
CA GLY A 237 6.09 23.64 8.07
C GLY A 237 5.99 22.21 8.60
N GLY A 238 5.68 21.25 7.74
CA GLY A 238 5.66 19.83 8.09
C GLY A 238 7.03 19.32 8.53
N TYR A 239 8.07 19.62 7.77
CA TYR A 239 9.45 19.24 8.12
C TYR A 239 9.96 19.95 9.37
N ARG A 240 9.65 21.23 9.53
CA ARG A 240 10.02 21.97 10.73
C ARG A 240 9.35 21.39 12.00
N LYS A 241 8.08 21.00 11.90
CA LYS A 241 7.37 20.35 13.01
C LYS A 241 8.02 19.01 13.34
N LEU A 242 8.27 18.15 12.33
CA LEU A 242 8.93 16.87 12.51
C LEU A 242 10.31 17.03 13.18
N TRP A 243 11.12 17.99 12.71
CA TRP A 243 12.43 18.25 13.29
C TRP A 243 12.34 18.69 14.75
N THR A 244 11.39 19.58 15.09
CA THR A 244 11.18 20.01 16.47
C THR A 244 10.74 18.85 17.37
N GLU A 245 9.84 17.98 16.90
CA GLU A 245 9.37 16.82 17.66
C GLU A 245 10.50 15.81 17.88
N ILE A 246 11.27 15.45 16.83
CA ILE A 246 12.42 14.56 16.95
C ILE A 246 13.48 15.14 17.88
N SER A 247 13.77 16.44 17.78
CA SER A 247 14.76 17.12 18.63
C SER A 247 14.32 17.18 20.09
N ALA A 248 13.03 17.36 20.34
CA ALA A 248 12.46 17.31 21.68
C ALA A 248 12.56 15.91 22.28
N GLU A 249 12.20 14.90 21.49
CA GLU A 249 12.26 13.51 21.92
C GLU A 249 13.71 13.02 22.11
N TRP A 250 14.66 13.46 21.29
CA TRP A 250 16.09 13.20 21.48
C TRP A 250 16.60 13.68 22.83
N ARG A 251 16.08 14.83 23.30
CA ARG A 251 16.45 15.37 24.63
C ARG A 251 15.77 14.62 25.77
N ARG A 252 14.60 14.04 25.52
CA ARG A 252 13.79 13.35 26.51
C ARG A 252 14.19 11.86 26.64
N ASP A 253 14.27 11.15 25.53
CA ASP A 253 14.62 9.72 25.47
C ASP A 253 15.35 9.39 24.17
N ARG A 254 16.68 9.31 24.25
CA ARG A 254 17.54 8.94 23.11
C ARG A 254 17.29 7.51 22.63
N ASN A 255 16.90 6.60 23.53
CA ASN A 255 16.68 5.20 23.18
C ASN A 255 15.48 5.07 22.23
N LEU A 256 14.45 5.90 22.42
CA LEU A 256 13.30 5.94 21.51
C LEU A 256 13.74 6.35 20.08
N VAL A 257 14.61 7.35 19.96
CA VAL A 257 15.10 7.80 18.65
C VAL A 257 15.98 6.74 18.00
N TYR A 258 16.86 6.08 18.76
CA TYR A 258 17.64 4.94 18.26
C TYR A 258 16.74 3.79 17.79
N PHE A 259 15.69 3.48 18.55
CA PHE A 259 14.70 2.47 18.16
C PHE A 259 14.00 2.84 16.85
N LEU A 260 13.61 4.10 16.68
CA LEU A 260 12.96 4.57 15.44
C LEU A 260 13.89 4.45 14.23
N VAL A 261 15.17 4.84 14.38
CA VAL A 261 16.17 4.71 13.31
C VAL A 261 16.43 3.24 12.98
N ALA A 262 16.66 2.39 13.97
CA ALA A 262 16.86 0.97 13.77
C ALA A 262 15.65 0.30 13.11
N SER A 263 14.44 0.67 13.53
CA SER A 263 13.19 0.19 12.93
C SER A 263 13.05 0.62 11.47
N ALA A 264 13.43 1.86 11.13
CA ALA A 264 13.43 2.33 9.74
C ALA A 264 14.39 1.51 8.87
N ILE A 265 15.65 1.34 9.30
CA ILE A 265 16.66 0.55 8.57
C ILE A 265 16.21 -0.89 8.38
N PHE A 266 15.64 -1.52 9.43
CA PHE A 266 15.13 -2.89 9.35
C PHE A 266 13.99 -3.00 8.33
N ARG A 267 13.05 -2.06 8.34
CA ARG A 267 11.92 -2.06 7.41
C ARG A 267 12.35 -1.81 5.97
N ASP A 268 13.32 -0.94 5.73
CA ASP A 268 13.89 -0.70 4.40
C ASP A 268 14.59 -1.96 3.86
N GLY A 269 15.37 -2.65 4.69
CA GLY A 269 15.97 -3.93 4.31
C GLY A 269 14.93 -5.00 3.98
N LEU A 270 13.88 -5.11 4.76
CA LEU A 270 12.78 -6.04 4.52
C LEU A 270 12.01 -5.68 3.22
N ALA A 271 11.73 -4.41 3.00
CA ALA A 271 11.08 -3.93 1.77
C ALA A 271 11.93 -4.23 0.52
N ALA A 272 13.25 -4.07 0.59
CA ALA A 272 14.16 -4.43 -0.49
C ALA A 272 14.12 -5.93 -0.82
N ILE A 273 14.09 -6.80 0.20
CA ILE A 273 13.97 -8.25 0.01
C ILE A 273 12.65 -8.58 -0.71
N PHE A 274 11.54 -7.98 -0.30
CA PHE A 274 10.24 -8.21 -0.95
C PHE A 274 10.20 -7.64 -2.37
N ALA A 275 10.80 -6.48 -2.63
CA ALA A 275 10.78 -5.86 -3.94
C ALA A 275 11.62 -6.63 -4.99
N PHE A 276 12.77 -7.16 -4.58
CA PHE A 276 13.70 -7.79 -5.53
C PHE A 276 13.74 -9.31 -5.45
N GLY A 277 13.22 -9.93 -4.37
CA GLY A 277 13.31 -11.37 -4.17
C GLY A 277 12.68 -12.17 -5.31
N ALA A 278 11.51 -11.77 -5.79
CA ALA A 278 10.83 -12.45 -6.90
C ALA A 278 11.51 -12.19 -8.26
N VAL A 279 12.07 -10.99 -8.46
CA VAL A 279 12.75 -10.60 -9.71
C VAL A 279 14.12 -11.28 -9.84
N LEU A 280 14.83 -11.51 -8.73
CA LEU A 280 16.11 -12.20 -8.71
C LEU A 280 15.99 -13.73 -8.73
N GLY A 281 14.82 -14.27 -8.40
CA GLY A 281 14.53 -15.70 -8.40
C GLY A 281 14.04 -16.25 -9.73
N VAL A 282 13.89 -15.43 -10.76
CA VAL A 282 13.52 -15.75 -12.14
C VAL A 282 14.75 -15.61 -13.03
#